data_a678f8e0c81ce32cf0bd29f442179be4
#
_entry.id   a678f8e0c81ce32cf0bd29f442179be4
#
_cell.length_a   1.000
_cell.length_b   1.000
_cell.length_c   1.000
_cell.angle_alpha   90.00
_cell.angle_beta   90.00
_cell.angle_gamma   90.00
#
_symmetry.space_group_name_H-M   'P 1'
#
loop_
_entity.id
_entity.type
_entity.pdbx_description
1 polymer ?
#
loop_
_entity_poly.entity_id
_entity_poly.type
_entity_poly.pdbx_seq_one_letter_code
_entity_poly.pdbx_strand_id
1 'polypeptide(L)'
;MDATFAAYVESSPLPVLVDMWAAWCGPCKMISPAIDSLAAEMAGRVRVAKLNIDENPATAQRFDVRSIPLLLIFRGGREVDRIVGAQPKSEIVRRLERVLG
;
A
#
# COMPACT_ATOMS: atom_id res chain seq x y z
N MET A 1 11.80 -2.23 -6.62
CA MET A 1 11.22 -1.96 -5.27
C MET A 1 11.80 -2.87 -4.18
N ASP A 2 12.12 -4.14 -4.46
CA ASP A 2 12.75 -4.99 -3.44
C ASP A 2 14.01 -4.33 -2.85
N ALA A 3 14.90 -3.84 -3.71
CA ALA A 3 16.15 -3.22 -3.27
C ALA A 3 15.97 -1.83 -2.66
N THR A 4 14.85 -1.15 -2.92
CA THR A 4 14.61 0.23 -2.48
C THR A 4 13.51 0.33 -1.41
N PHE A 5 12.92 -0.80 -1.00
CA PHE A 5 11.81 -0.80 -0.08
C PHE A 5 12.17 -0.12 1.26
N ALA A 6 13.32 -0.45 1.82
CA ALA A 6 13.77 0.15 3.08
C ALA A 6 13.87 1.68 2.96
N ALA A 7 14.47 2.17 1.87
CA ALA A 7 14.66 3.61 1.68
C ALA A 7 13.33 4.33 1.43
N TYR A 8 12.47 3.77 0.61
CA TYR A 8 11.23 4.44 0.21
C TYR A 8 10.12 4.33 1.27
N VAL A 9 9.98 3.15 1.87
CA VAL A 9 8.87 2.85 2.79
C VAL A 9 9.33 2.92 4.24
N GLU A 10 10.35 2.16 4.59
CA GLU A 10 10.73 2.02 6.00
C GLU A 10 11.40 3.26 6.57
N SER A 11 12.07 4.06 5.73
CA SER A 11 12.70 5.32 6.14
C SER A 11 11.85 6.55 5.85
N SER A 12 10.61 6.37 5.43
CA SER A 12 9.75 7.50 5.07
C SER A 12 9.36 8.33 6.31
N PRO A 13 9.46 9.66 6.22
CA PRO A 13 8.98 10.54 7.30
C PRO A 13 7.46 10.63 7.36
N LEU A 14 6.76 10.18 6.32
CA LEU A 14 5.29 10.16 6.24
C LEU A 14 4.80 8.73 6.31
N PRO A 15 3.54 8.51 6.76
CA PRO A 15 2.90 7.21 6.58
C PRO A 15 2.88 6.81 5.11
N VAL A 16 3.02 5.52 4.83
CA VAL A 16 3.05 4.99 3.46
C VAL A 16 1.96 3.94 3.30
N LEU A 17 1.15 4.12 2.26
CA LEU A 17 0.21 3.11 1.80
C LEU A 17 0.90 2.31 0.70
N VAL A 18 1.08 1.02 0.91
CA VAL A 18 1.72 0.12 -0.07
C VAL A 18 0.64 -0.76 -0.68
N ASP A 19 0.40 -0.57 -1.98
CA ASP A 19 -0.57 -1.36 -2.76
C ASP A 19 0.16 -2.56 -3.38
N MET A 20 -0.04 -3.75 -2.81
CA MET A 20 0.50 -5.01 -3.33
C MET A 20 -0.45 -5.54 -4.40
N TRP A 21 0.03 -5.64 -5.63
CA TRP A 21 -0.80 -5.98 -6.79
C TRP A 21 -0.08 -6.88 -7.78
N ALA A 22 -0.81 -7.38 -8.76
CA ALA A 22 -0.25 -8.11 -9.89
C ALA A 22 -1.03 -7.79 -11.16
N ALA A 23 -0.38 -7.91 -12.30
CA ALA A 23 -0.99 -7.60 -13.60
C ALA A 23 -2.19 -8.51 -13.94
N TRP A 24 -2.18 -9.74 -13.42
CA TRP A 24 -3.25 -10.73 -13.65
C TRP A 24 -4.43 -10.57 -12.68
N CYS A 25 -4.35 -9.66 -11.74
CA CYS A 25 -5.33 -9.52 -10.67
C CYS A 25 -6.43 -8.52 -11.06
N GLY A 26 -7.63 -9.02 -11.37
CA GLY A 26 -8.78 -8.18 -11.71
C GLY A 26 -9.19 -7.23 -10.59
N PRO A 27 -9.39 -7.70 -9.34
CA PRO A 27 -9.73 -6.83 -8.21
C PRO A 27 -8.70 -5.74 -7.94
N CYS A 28 -7.41 -6.02 -8.18
CA CYS A 28 -6.35 -5.00 -8.05
C CYS A 28 -6.58 -3.85 -9.03
N LYS A 29 -6.96 -4.18 -10.27
CA LYS A 29 -7.26 -3.18 -11.29
C LYS A 29 -8.50 -2.37 -10.94
N MET A 30 -9.48 -2.98 -10.28
CA MET A 30 -10.70 -2.30 -9.87
C MET A 30 -10.43 -1.19 -8.86
N ILE A 31 -9.50 -1.38 -7.94
CA ILE A 31 -9.21 -0.35 -6.93
C ILE A 31 -8.14 0.64 -7.37
N SER A 32 -7.46 0.39 -8.49
CA SER A 32 -6.38 1.25 -8.95
C SER A 32 -6.78 2.73 -9.10
N PRO A 33 -7.95 3.07 -9.68
CA PRO A 33 -8.37 4.47 -9.74
C PRO A 33 -8.52 5.12 -8.37
N ALA A 34 -9.04 4.38 -7.39
CA ALA A 34 -9.18 4.88 -6.01
C ALA A 34 -7.82 5.14 -5.38
N ILE A 35 -6.86 4.24 -5.60
CA ILE A 35 -5.50 4.39 -5.08
C ILE A 35 -4.83 5.62 -5.70
N ASP A 36 -4.97 5.80 -7.02
CA ASP A 36 -4.42 6.97 -7.71
C ASP A 36 -5.03 8.27 -7.20
N SER A 37 -6.34 8.26 -6.99
CA SER A 37 -7.07 9.39 -6.42
C SER A 37 -6.56 9.74 -5.02
N LEU A 38 -6.37 8.73 -4.17
CA LEU A 38 -5.82 8.90 -2.83
C LEU A 38 -4.41 9.49 -2.85
N ALA A 39 -3.58 9.03 -3.78
CA ALA A 39 -2.21 9.53 -3.92
C ALA A 39 -2.20 11.04 -4.16
N ALA A 40 -3.14 11.53 -4.98
CA ALA A 40 -3.26 12.96 -5.26
C ALA A 40 -3.86 13.73 -4.08
N GLU A 41 -4.94 13.19 -3.49
CA GLU A 41 -5.68 13.87 -2.41
C GLU A 41 -4.87 13.97 -1.12
N MET A 42 -4.03 12.99 -0.83
CA MET A 42 -3.28 12.92 0.42
C MET A 42 -1.79 13.25 0.24
N ALA A 43 -1.41 13.81 -0.90
CA ALA A 43 -0.04 14.23 -1.16
C ALA A 43 0.45 15.18 -0.04
N GLY A 44 1.66 14.92 0.46
CA GLY A 44 2.22 15.67 1.58
C GLY A 44 1.83 15.14 2.96
N ARG A 45 0.81 14.28 3.05
CA ARG A 45 0.39 13.65 4.31
C ARG A 45 0.65 12.15 4.31
N VAL A 46 0.49 11.50 3.16
CA VAL A 46 0.69 10.07 2.97
C VAL A 46 1.44 9.86 1.66
N ARG A 47 2.41 8.97 1.68
CA ARG A 47 3.01 8.45 0.45
C ARG A 47 2.22 7.25 -0.01
N VAL A 48 2.08 7.09 -1.33
CA VAL A 48 1.47 5.91 -1.92
C VAL A 48 2.50 5.23 -2.81
N ALA A 49 2.72 3.94 -2.55
CA ALA A 49 3.61 3.11 -3.34
C ALA A 49 2.83 1.93 -3.90
N LYS A 50 3.09 1.57 -5.14
CA LYS A 50 2.54 0.37 -5.76
C LYS A 50 3.65 -0.65 -5.92
N LEU A 51 3.42 -1.87 -5.46
CA LEU A 51 4.42 -2.93 -5.49
C LEU A 51 3.85 -4.15 -6.21
N ASN A 52 4.39 -4.44 -7.39
CA ASN A 52 4.03 -5.63 -8.15
C ASN A 52 4.69 -6.84 -7.50
N ILE A 53 3.91 -7.79 -7.01
CA ILE A 53 4.43 -8.94 -6.26
C ILE A 53 5.24 -9.89 -7.12
N ASP A 54 4.97 -9.96 -8.43
CA ASP A 54 5.72 -10.82 -9.34
C ASP A 54 7.11 -10.27 -9.64
N GLU A 55 7.24 -8.94 -9.66
CA GLU A 55 8.51 -8.27 -9.91
C GLU A 55 9.30 -8.02 -8.61
N ASN A 56 8.67 -8.18 -7.45
CA ASN A 56 9.26 -7.91 -6.15
C ASN A 56 8.98 -9.06 -5.17
N PRO A 57 9.42 -10.29 -5.51
CA PRO A 57 9.05 -11.47 -4.73
C PRO A 57 9.63 -11.47 -3.32
N ALA A 58 10.79 -10.87 -3.10
CA ALA A 58 11.40 -10.85 -1.78
C ALA A 58 10.55 -10.04 -0.79
N THR A 59 10.09 -8.86 -1.19
CA THR A 59 9.24 -8.02 -0.35
C THR A 59 7.88 -8.69 -0.12
N ALA A 60 7.28 -9.27 -1.15
CA ALA A 60 6.01 -9.99 -1.03
C ALA A 60 6.12 -11.14 -0.02
N GLN A 61 7.19 -11.91 -0.10
CA GLN A 61 7.43 -13.03 0.81
C GLN A 61 7.64 -12.53 2.25
N ARG A 62 8.39 -11.45 2.41
CA ARG A 62 8.68 -10.87 3.73
C ARG A 62 7.40 -10.51 4.49
N PHE A 63 6.40 -9.99 3.80
CA PHE A 63 5.13 -9.58 4.41
C PHE A 63 4.04 -10.62 4.30
N ASP A 64 4.38 -11.85 3.91
CA ASP A 64 3.46 -12.99 3.87
C ASP A 64 2.19 -12.67 3.07
N VAL A 65 2.38 -12.20 1.84
CA VAL A 65 1.26 -11.84 0.96
C VAL A 65 0.62 -13.12 0.44
N ARG A 66 -0.62 -13.37 0.86
CA ARG A 66 -1.37 -14.58 0.49
C ARG A 66 -2.50 -14.31 -0.49
N SER A 67 -3.04 -13.12 -0.46
CA SER A 67 -4.10 -12.69 -1.37
C SER A 67 -3.89 -11.24 -1.75
N ILE A 68 -4.32 -10.88 -2.95
CA ILE A 68 -4.23 -9.51 -3.46
C ILE A 68 -5.59 -9.07 -4.02
N PRO A 69 -5.89 -7.77 -4.02
CA PRO A 69 -5.03 -6.68 -3.54
C PRO A 69 -4.83 -6.74 -2.03
N LEU A 70 -3.67 -6.33 -1.60
CA LEU A 70 -3.34 -6.19 -0.19
C LEU A 70 -2.73 -4.82 0.01
N LEU A 71 -3.34 -4.02 0.88
CA LEU A 71 -2.83 -2.69 1.20
C LEU A 71 -2.20 -2.74 2.59
N LEU A 72 -0.92 -2.39 2.65
CA LEU A 72 -0.21 -2.27 3.91
C LEU A 72 -0.04 -0.79 4.23
N ILE A 73 -0.25 -0.42 5.49
CA ILE A 73 0.00 0.94 5.95
C ILE A 73 1.20 0.90 6.88
N PHE A 74 2.22 1.68 6.54
CA PHE A 74 3.43 1.82 7.35
C PHE A 74 3.47 3.18 8.01
N ARG A 75 3.98 3.22 9.22
CA ARG A 75 4.29 4.46 9.92
C ARG A 75 5.54 4.26 10.76
N GLY A 76 6.53 5.13 10.58
CA GLY A 76 7.79 5.00 11.31
C GLY A 76 8.54 3.72 11.01
N GLY A 77 8.42 3.24 9.78
CA GLY A 77 9.10 2.02 9.33
C GLY A 77 8.42 0.70 9.73
N ARG A 78 7.23 0.78 10.30
CA ARG A 78 6.52 -0.41 10.82
C ARG A 78 5.14 -0.54 10.18
N GLU A 79 4.75 -1.77 9.85
CA GLU A 79 3.39 -2.05 9.41
C GLU A 79 2.44 -1.83 10.58
N VAL A 80 1.51 -0.88 10.45
CA VAL A 80 0.55 -0.54 11.51
C VAL A 80 -0.86 -0.96 11.18
N ASP A 81 -1.16 -1.26 9.91
CA ASP A 81 -2.47 -1.75 9.50
C ASP A 81 -2.36 -2.52 8.18
N ARG A 82 -3.36 -3.36 7.92
CA ARG A 82 -3.41 -4.22 6.75
C ARG A 82 -4.85 -4.32 6.27
N ILE A 83 -5.09 -4.00 5.00
CA ILE A 83 -6.41 -4.04 4.39
C ILE A 83 -6.41 -5.12 3.31
N VAL A 84 -7.21 -6.16 3.51
CA VAL A 84 -7.27 -7.32 2.60
C VAL A 84 -8.45 -7.15 1.65
N GLY A 85 -8.19 -7.37 0.37
CA GLY A 85 -9.22 -7.36 -0.67
C GLY A 85 -9.54 -5.98 -1.21
N ALA A 86 -10.44 -5.95 -2.20
CA ALA A 86 -10.83 -4.73 -2.89
C ALA A 86 -11.86 -3.95 -2.09
N GLN A 87 -11.42 -3.30 -1.04
CA GLN A 87 -12.28 -2.48 -0.19
C GLN A 87 -12.59 -1.14 -0.87
N PRO A 88 -13.75 -0.52 -0.56
CA PRO A 88 -14.07 0.78 -1.13
C PRO A 88 -13.12 1.87 -0.63
N LYS A 89 -12.97 2.92 -1.45
CA LYS A 89 -12.10 4.06 -1.14
C LYS A 89 -12.37 4.63 0.26
N SER A 90 -13.64 4.73 0.65
CA SER A 90 -14.02 5.26 1.97
C SER A 90 -13.42 4.47 3.12
N GLU A 91 -13.32 3.15 2.99
CA GLU A 91 -12.70 2.31 4.02
C GLU A 91 -11.19 2.55 4.08
N ILE A 92 -10.55 2.69 2.93
CA ILE A 92 -9.11 2.98 2.87
C ILE A 92 -8.82 4.33 3.52
N VAL A 93 -9.61 5.35 3.19
CA VAL A 93 -9.49 6.68 3.79
C VAL A 93 -9.66 6.63 5.31
N ARG A 94 -10.66 5.91 5.77
CA ARG A 94 -10.94 5.75 7.21
C ARG A 94 -9.73 5.18 7.94
N ARG A 95 -9.11 4.16 7.37
CA ARG A 95 -7.94 3.51 7.96
C ARG A 95 -6.71 4.43 7.95
N LEU A 96 -6.52 5.17 6.87
CA LEU A 96 -5.43 6.15 6.78
C LEU A 96 -5.62 7.30 7.77
N GLU A 97 -6.83 7.83 7.89
CA GLU A 97 -7.12 8.89 8.85
C GLU A 97 -6.86 8.44 10.29
N ARG A 98 -7.16 7.19 10.60
CA ARG A 98 -6.87 6.62 11.92
C ARG A 98 -5.35 6.62 12.20
N VAL A 99 -4.55 6.29 11.21
CA VAL A 99 -3.08 6.28 11.34
C VAL A 99 -2.54 7.70 11.48
N LEU A 100 -3.12 8.66 10.76
CA LEU A 100 -2.72 10.06 10.80
C LEU A 100 -3.15 10.76 12.10
N GLY A 101 -4.31 10.37 12.60
CA GLY A 101 -4.88 10.96 13.80
C GLY A 101 -4.25 10.48 15.05
#